data_4714f7ff669632697c6d057312391b6a
#
_entry.id   4714f7ff669632697c6d057312391b6a
#
_cell.length_a   1.000
_cell.length_b   1.000
_cell.length_c   1.000
_cell.angle_alpha   90.00
_cell.angle_beta   90.00
_cell.angle_gamma   90.00
#
_symmetry.space_group_name_H-M   'P 1'
#
loop_
_entity.id
_entity.type
_entity.pdbx_description
1 polymer ?
#
loop_
_entity_poly.entity_id
_entity_poly.type
_entity_poly.pdbx_seq_one_letter_code
_entity_poly.pdbx_strand_id
1 'polypeptide(L)'
;MKSVDAWEVRGLKIFCILSAIVAGQAFVLRLLETNSLTAINVTQLGASVVWLLTALYAHASANAARYSTLLTVAMTATFIGVYVVTAADIMGFLERSGGESLIAGRAAEHTFSTFYALILLGVFLVRLRAVLVWFALCLVFPAQAVFAIAINPQVYFTNDHLILAADGNAINSGMFQQNLVIAILLAACLYSLTLFYRWALKSSVELEKSKENYRRYFSPAIGDEIENGDLVIGQDGSRVTDVAVLFTDIVGFTKLSERMDPQDVLDLLSEYQTLMVDAIFQHKGTVDKFIGDAVMANFGTPRSHGNDAQNAFDCGVLMNHKLAEWNKVRVEEGLSEIQHRIGIHYGKCVVGNMGSEQRLEFAVIGDAVNVASRICDACKNFDTNFLVSADVANRITHDVPSEDAPNVRVRGREGKIDLVKIYTERLRT
;
A
#
# COMPACT_ATOMS: atom_id res chain seq x y z
N MET A 1 2.31 -1.43 7.87
CA MET A 1 1.62 -1.01 9.10
C MET A 1 0.52 0.03 8.84
N LYS A 2 0.77 1.13 8.11
CA LYS A 2 -0.24 2.16 7.80
C LYS A 2 -1.49 1.65 7.07
N SER A 3 -1.36 0.67 6.17
CA SER A 3 -2.49 0.07 5.43
C SER A 3 -3.41 -0.78 6.32
N VAL A 4 -2.83 -1.60 7.22
CA VAL A 4 -3.61 -2.43 8.17
C VAL A 4 -4.37 -1.55 9.15
N ASP A 5 -3.73 -0.49 9.67
CA ASP A 5 -4.37 0.46 10.58
C ASP A 5 -5.55 1.18 9.90
N ALA A 6 -5.43 1.51 8.61
CA ALA A 6 -6.51 2.12 7.84
C ALA A 6 -7.73 1.17 7.67
N TRP A 7 -7.49 -0.12 7.46
CA TRP A 7 -8.54 -1.13 7.38
C TRP A 7 -9.22 -1.37 8.73
N GLU A 8 -8.45 -1.39 9.83
CA GLU A 8 -9.02 -1.48 11.18
C GLU A 8 -9.97 -0.32 11.49
N VAL A 9 -9.57 0.90 11.13
CA VAL A 9 -10.42 2.08 11.32
C VAL A 9 -11.69 1.99 10.47
N ARG A 10 -11.60 1.49 9.23
CA ARG A 10 -12.78 1.27 8.38
C ARG A 10 -13.73 0.23 8.97
N GLY A 11 -13.20 -0.92 9.40
CA GLY A 11 -14.00 -1.98 10.05
C GLY A 11 -14.69 -1.47 11.32
N LEU A 12 -13.98 -0.75 12.17
CA LEU A 12 -14.53 -0.15 13.39
C LEU A 12 -15.65 0.87 13.06
N LYS A 13 -15.49 1.71 12.06
CA LYS A 13 -16.53 2.64 11.61
C LYS A 13 -17.79 1.92 11.17
N ILE A 14 -17.67 0.90 10.31
CA ILE A 14 -18.80 0.12 9.82
C ILE A 14 -19.52 -0.54 10.98
N PHE A 15 -18.77 -1.18 11.89
CA PHE A 15 -19.30 -1.79 13.09
C PHE A 15 -20.11 -0.79 13.94
N CYS A 16 -19.55 0.40 14.21
CA CYS A 16 -20.19 1.44 15.01
C CYS A 16 -21.47 1.98 14.35
N ILE A 17 -21.42 2.22 13.02
CA ILE A 17 -22.57 2.73 12.28
C ILE A 17 -23.71 1.72 12.28
N LEU A 18 -23.42 0.44 11.98
CA LEU A 18 -24.44 -0.61 11.99
C LEU A 18 -25.04 -0.81 13.38
N SER A 19 -24.21 -0.79 14.42
CA SER A 19 -24.70 -0.89 15.81
C SER A 19 -25.58 0.30 16.19
N ALA A 20 -25.23 1.51 15.77
CA ALA A 20 -26.06 2.70 15.99
C ALA A 20 -27.42 2.62 15.26
N ILE A 21 -27.43 2.11 14.02
CA ILE A 21 -28.66 1.90 13.25
C ILE A 21 -29.57 0.89 13.94
N VAL A 22 -29.02 -0.27 14.36
CA VAL A 22 -29.79 -1.32 15.03
C VAL A 22 -30.42 -0.79 16.35
N ALA A 23 -29.66 -0.09 17.17
CA ALA A 23 -30.18 0.47 18.39
C ALA A 23 -31.18 1.62 18.16
N GLY A 24 -30.93 2.47 17.16
CA GLY A 24 -31.87 3.52 16.77
C GLY A 24 -33.18 2.97 16.23
N GLN A 25 -33.13 1.91 15.44
CA GLN A 25 -34.33 1.22 14.95
C GLN A 25 -35.11 0.59 16.09
N ALA A 26 -34.46 -0.05 17.06
CA ALA A 26 -35.10 -0.61 18.24
C ALA A 26 -35.77 0.46 19.08
N PHE A 27 -35.13 1.64 19.26
CA PHE A 27 -35.71 2.80 19.94
C PHE A 27 -37.00 3.28 19.27
N VAL A 28 -36.95 3.47 17.93
CA VAL A 28 -38.11 3.99 17.17
C VAL A 28 -39.31 3.02 17.25
N LEU A 29 -39.05 1.74 17.00
CA LEU A 29 -40.12 0.73 17.06
C LEU A 29 -40.78 0.69 18.43
N ARG A 30 -40.01 0.70 19.50
CA ARG A 30 -40.53 0.67 20.87
C ARG A 30 -41.22 1.95 21.28
N LEU A 31 -40.76 3.11 20.83
CA LEU A 31 -41.44 4.38 21.06
C LEU A 31 -42.82 4.40 20.40
N LEU A 32 -42.95 3.83 19.21
CA LEU A 32 -44.24 3.69 18.51
C LEU A 32 -45.18 2.73 19.21
N GLU A 33 -44.66 1.65 19.82
CA GLU A 33 -45.46 0.68 20.55
C GLU A 33 -45.95 1.21 21.89
N THR A 34 -45.06 1.89 22.65
CA THR A 34 -45.38 2.31 24.04
C THR A 34 -45.94 3.71 24.12
N ASN A 35 -45.77 4.53 23.10
CA ASN A 35 -46.11 5.95 23.04
C ASN A 35 -45.63 6.75 24.28
N SER A 36 -44.57 6.29 24.96
CA SER A 36 -43.98 6.87 26.16
C SER A 36 -42.50 6.72 26.22
N LEU A 37 -41.81 7.66 26.85
CA LEU A 37 -40.37 7.59 27.11
C LEU A 37 -40.12 6.71 28.34
N THR A 38 -39.84 5.44 28.11
CA THR A 38 -39.46 4.50 29.18
C THR A 38 -37.93 4.53 29.39
N ALA A 39 -37.48 3.98 30.54
CA ALA A 39 -36.03 3.86 30.80
C ALA A 39 -35.28 3.10 29.70
N ILE A 40 -35.91 2.13 29.06
CA ILE A 40 -35.35 1.37 27.93
C ILE A 40 -35.18 2.27 26.71
N ASN A 41 -36.20 3.07 26.38
CA ASN A 41 -36.12 3.97 25.21
C ASN A 41 -34.97 4.96 25.38
N VAL A 42 -34.78 5.49 26.57
CA VAL A 42 -33.68 6.42 26.89
C VAL A 42 -32.32 5.72 26.78
N THR A 43 -32.19 4.49 27.28
CA THR A 43 -30.91 3.74 27.17
C THR A 43 -30.59 3.32 25.75
N GLN A 44 -31.56 2.92 24.95
CA GLN A 44 -31.37 2.59 23.53
C GLN A 44 -30.94 3.82 22.72
N LEU A 45 -31.56 4.98 22.96
CA LEU A 45 -31.15 6.24 22.34
C LEU A 45 -29.74 6.63 22.78
N GLY A 46 -29.44 6.53 24.08
CA GLY A 46 -28.10 6.80 24.61
C GLY A 46 -27.02 5.91 23.97
N ALA A 47 -27.29 4.63 23.81
CA ALA A 47 -26.38 3.69 23.13
C ALA A 47 -26.14 4.07 21.66
N SER A 48 -27.22 4.42 20.92
CA SER A 48 -27.11 4.87 19.54
C SER A 48 -26.21 6.11 19.41
N VAL A 49 -26.38 7.07 20.32
CA VAL A 49 -25.57 8.30 20.35
C VAL A 49 -24.10 7.98 20.64
N VAL A 50 -23.80 7.14 21.63
CA VAL A 50 -22.43 6.73 21.98
C VAL A 50 -21.76 6.05 20.78
N TRP A 51 -22.45 5.18 20.07
CA TRP A 51 -21.89 4.48 18.93
C TRP A 51 -21.68 5.41 17.74
N LEU A 52 -22.58 6.35 17.49
CA LEU A 52 -22.41 7.37 16.46
C LEU A 52 -21.20 8.27 16.76
N LEU A 53 -21.05 8.72 18.01
CA LEU A 53 -19.88 9.50 18.44
C LEU A 53 -18.58 8.70 18.30
N THR A 54 -18.60 7.41 18.58
CA THR A 54 -17.46 6.52 18.39
C THR A 54 -17.10 6.40 16.91
N ALA A 55 -18.10 6.30 16.02
CA ALA A 55 -17.88 6.28 14.58
C ALA A 55 -17.29 7.60 14.06
N LEU A 56 -17.76 8.74 14.56
CA LEU A 56 -17.24 10.07 14.24
C LEU A 56 -15.80 10.23 14.74
N TYR A 57 -15.51 9.79 15.97
CA TYR A 57 -14.15 9.79 16.50
C TYR A 57 -13.21 8.93 15.63
N ALA A 58 -13.65 7.72 15.26
CA ALA A 58 -12.90 6.84 14.36
C ALA A 58 -12.71 7.44 12.95
N HIS A 59 -13.58 8.37 12.54
CA HIS A 59 -13.44 9.11 11.28
C HIS A 59 -12.39 10.23 11.37
N ALA A 60 -12.40 10.97 12.46
CA ALA A 60 -11.61 12.21 12.63
C ALA A 60 -10.22 11.96 13.22
N SER A 61 -10.01 10.85 13.96
CA SER A 61 -8.79 10.62 14.71
C SER A 61 -7.80 9.70 14.01
N ALA A 62 -6.57 10.17 13.84
CA ALA A 62 -5.45 9.35 13.37
C ALA A 62 -5.08 8.22 14.36
N ASN A 63 -5.49 8.33 15.63
CA ASN A 63 -5.19 7.37 16.68
C ASN A 63 -6.29 6.30 16.87
N ALA A 64 -7.35 6.32 16.07
CA ALA A 64 -8.49 5.40 16.22
C ALA A 64 -8.08 3.93 16.17
N ALA A 65 -7.11 3.58 15.31
CA ALA A 65 -6.59 2.21 15.25
C ALA A 65 -5.89 1.78 16.54
N ARG A 66 -5.15 2.69 17.19
CA ARG A 66 -4.48 2.42 18.47
C ARG A 66 -5.47 2.09 19.60
N TYR A 67 -6.62 2.74 19.58
CA TYR A 67 -7.65 2.59 20.62
C TYR A 67 -8.80 1.66 20.22
N SER A 68 -8.70 0.95 19.08
CA SER A 68 -9.79 0.11 18.56
C SER A 68 -10.31 -0.91 19.56
N THR A 69 -9.42 -1.56 20.33
CA THR A 69 -9.83 -2.52 21.38
C THR A 69 -10.59 -1.83 22.51
N LEU A 70 -10.12 -0.68 22.99
CA LEU A 70 -10.77 0.09 24.05
C LEU A 70 -12.16 0.57 23.62
N LEU A 71 -12.27 1.09 22.39
CA LEU A 71 -13.55 1.51 21.81
C LEU A 71 -14.53 0.34 21.70
N THR A 72 -14.05 -0.84 21.29
CA THR A 72 -14.86 -2.06 21.22
C THR A 72 -15.37 -2.45 22.61
N VAL A 73 -14.52 -2.40 23.63
CA VAL A 73 -14.92 -2.68 25.03
C VAL A 73 -15.98 -1.69 25.52
N ALA A 74 -15.77 -0.39 25.30
CA ALA A 74 -16.73 0.65 25.71
C ALA A 74 -18.10 0.47 25.03
N MET A 75 -18.09 0.17 23.72
CA MET A 75 -19.32 -0.11 22.98
C MET A 75 -20.06 -1.34 23.52
N THR A 76 -19.33 -2.41 23.84
CA THR A 76 -19.92 -3.62 24.36
C THR A 76 -20.49 -3.40 25.78
N ALA A 77 -19.78 -2.64 26.60
CA ALA A 77 -20.31 -2.25 27.93
C ALA A 77 -21.63 -1.46 27.80
N THR A 78 -21.73 -0.57 26.80
CA THR A 78 -22.98 0.15 26.50
C THR A 78 -24.09 -0.81 26.08
N PHE A 79 -23.75 -1.82 25.25
CA PHE A 79 -24.71 -2.85 24.84
C PHE A 79 -25.23 -3.68 26.00
N ILE A 80 -24.33 -4.11 26.88
CA ILE A 80 -24.67 -4.84 28.10
C ILE A 80 -25.58 -3.98 29.01
N GLY A 81 -25.28 -2.68 29.14
CA GLY A 81 -26.10 -1.74 29.91
C GLY A 81 -27.53 -1.66 29.37
N VAL A 82 -27.70 -1.53 28.06
CA VAL A 82 -29.02 -1.54 27.41
C VAL A 82 -29.75 -2.84 27.68
N TYR A 83 -29.06 -3.97 27.58
CA TYR A 83 -29.65 -5.28 27.81
C TYR A 83 -30.10 -5.44 29.27
N VAL A 84 -29.28 -5.08 30.27
CA VAL A 84 -29.61 -5.17 31.69
C VAL A 84 -30.82 -4.33 32.01
N VAL A 85 -30.91 -3.09 31.51
CA VAL A 85 -32.08 -2.23 31.71
C VAL A 85 -33.33 -2.82 31.06
N THR A 86 -33.18 -3.40 29.85
CA THR A 86 -34.28 -4.07 29.15
C THR A 86 -34.78 -5.29 29.94
N ALA A 87 -33.87 -6.11 30.46
CA ALA A 87 -34.20 -7.27 31.26
C ALA A 87 -34.89 -6.87 32.59
N ALA A 88 -34.37 -5.83 33.25
CA ALA A 88 -34.96 -5.31 34.49
C ALA A 88 -36.40 -4.74 34.31
N ASP A 89 -36.63 -4.07 33.17
CA ASP A 89 -37.97 -3.54 32.86
C ASP A 89 -38.95 -4.66 32.51
N ILE A 90 -38.52 -5.70 31.80
CA ILE A 90 -39.33 -6.89 31.56
C ILE A 90 -39.68 -7.57 32.86
N MET A 91 -38.75 -7.73 33.80
CA MET A 91 -38.98 -8.30 35.11
C MET A 91 -39.97 -7.45 35.96
N GLY A 92 -39.78 -6.13 35.95
CA GLY A 92 -40.69 -5.22 36.65
C GLY A 92 -42.09 -5.16 36.02
N PHE A 93 -42.24 -5.42 34.73
CA PHE A 93 -43.53 -5.59 34.07
C PHE A 93 -44.22 -6.89 34.49
N LEU A 94 -43.45 -8.00 34.58
CA LEU A 94 -43.94 -9.29 35.05
C LEU A 94 -44.47 -9.23 36.47
N GLU A 95 -43.75 -8.56 37.40
CA GLU A 95 -44.20 -8.36 38.75
C GLU A 95 -45.51 -7.56 38.83
N ARG A 96 -45.67 -6.54 37.99
CA ARG A 96 -46.85 -5.68 37.93
C ARG A 96 -48.05 -6.33 37.28
N SER A 97 -47.88 -7.25 36.35
CA SER A 97 -48.94 -7.93 35.60
C SER A 97 -49.48 -9.18 36.28
N GLY A 98 -49.09 -9.47 37.54
CA GLY A 98 -49.60 -10.61 38.27
C GLY A 98 -49.04 -11.97 37.86
N GLY A 99 -47.86 -11.98 37.21
CA GLY A 99 -47.10 -13.21 37.02
C GLY A 99 -47.65 -14.18 35.97
N GLU A 100 -48.31 -13.68 34.93
CA GLU A 100 -48.65 -14.54 33.82
C GLU A 100 -47.34 -15.01 33.12
N SER A 101 -47.09 -16.28 33.28
CA SER A 101 -45.86 -17.00 33.01
C SER A 101 -45.43 -17.11 31.54
N LEU A 102 -46.28 -16.65 30.63
CA LEU A 102 -46.06 -16.72 29.15
C LEU A 102 -44.85 -15.94 28.67
N ILE A 103 -44.25 -15.07 29.48
CA ILE A 103 -43.27 -14.07 29.05
C ILE A 103 -41.83 -14.52 29.31
N ALA A 104 -41.58 -15.37 30.31
CA ALA A 104 -40.20 -15.80 30.64
C ALA A 104 -39.59 -16.70 29.54
N GLY A 105 -40.34 -17.61 28.97
CA GLY A 105 -39.91 -18.45 27.85
C GLY A 105 -39.66 -17.64 26.58
N ARG A 106 -40.54 -16.69 26.24
CA ARG A 106 -40.39 -15.79 25.10
C ARG A 106 -39.23 -14.81 25.26
N ALA A 107 -38.97 -14.34 26.48
CA ALA A 107 -37.80 -13.49 26.74
C ALA A 107 -36.49 -14.23 26.50
N ALA A 108 -36.40 -15.51 26.85
CA ALA A 108 -35.23 -16.34 26.53
C ALA A 108 -35.04 -16.54 25.03
N GLU A 109 -36.11 -16.78 24.27
CA GLU A 109 -36.04 -16.91 22.79
C GLU A 109 -35.60 -15.63 22.11
N HIS A 110 -36.08 -14.46 22.51
CA HIS A 110 -35.63 -13.16 22.00
C HIS A 110 -34.16 -12.86 22.32
N THR A 111 -33.65 -13.36 23.44
CA THR A 111 -32.24 -13.22 23.83
C THR A 111 -31.32 -13.92 22.83
N PHE A 112 -31.69 -15.10 22.34
CA PHE A 112 -30.88 -15.83 21.36
C PHE A 112 -30.85 -15.13 19.99
N SER A 113 -31.98 -14.56 19.53
CA SER A 113 -31.99 -13.85 18.26
C SER A 113 -31.07 -12.62 18.26
N THR A 114 -31.08 -11.88 19.38
CA THR A 114 -30.19 -10.74 19.60
C THR A 114 -28.72 -11.17 19.65
N PHE A 115 -28.44 -12.32 20.27
CA PHE A 115 -27.10 -12.90 20.36
C PHE A 115 -26.52 -13.22 19.00
N TYR A 116 -27.29 -13.81 18.08
CA TYR A 116 -26.82 -14.08 16.71
C TYR A 116 -26.48 -12.79 15.96
N ALA A 117 -27.34 -11.77 16.06
CA ALA A 117 -27.09 -10.49 15.42
C ALA A 117 -25.78 -9.84 15.92
N LEU A 118 -25.51 -9.95 17.22
CA LEU A 118 -24.29 -9.43 17.83
C LEU A 118 -23.03 -10.20 17.36
N ILE A 119 -23.10 -11.52 17.29
CA ILE A 119 -21.96 -12.31 16.78
C ILE A 119 -21.63 -11.89 15.35
N LEU A 120 -22.64 -11.71 14.48
CA LEU A 120 -22.45 -11.30 13.10
C LEU A 120 -21.75 -9.94 12.98
N LEU A 121 -22.01 -9.01 13.89
CA LEU A 121 -21.31 -7.71 13.88
C LEU A 121 -19.81 -7.85 14.14
N GLY A 122 -19.37 -8.90 14.82
CA GLY A 122 -17.95 -9.17 15.09
C GLY A 122 -17.10 -9.35 13.83
N VAL A 123 -17.70 -9.66 12.67
CA VAL A 123 -16.98 -9.82 11.39
C VAL A 123 -16.27 -8.55 10.93
N PHE A 124 -16.77 -7.39 11.35
CA PHE A 124 -16.18 -6.10 11.01
C PHE A 124 -14.95 -5.74 11.85
N LEU A 125 -14.64 -6.52 12.88
CA LEU A 125 -13.49 -6.30 13.75
C LEU A 125 -12.26 -7.01 13.19
N VAL A 126 -11.25 -6.27 12.81
CA VAL A 126 -10.02 -6.79 12.19
C VAL A 126 -9.00 -7.20 13.25
N ARG A 127 -8.95 -6.54 14.40
CA ARG A 127 -8.01 -6.86 15.48
C ARG A 127 -8.42 -8.13 16.21
N LEU A 128 -7.55 -9.15 16.19
CA LEU A 128 -7.85 -10.43 16.86
C LEU A 128 -8.22 -10.26 18.35
N ARG A 129 -7.53 -9.36 19.06
CA ARG A 129 -7.86 -9.06 20.46
C ARG A 129 -9.26 -8.45 20.61
N ALA A 130 -9.65 -7.55 19.71
CA ALA A 130 -10.99 -6.97 19.72
C ALA A 130 -12.07 -8.02 19.42
N VAL A 131 -11.80 -8.92 18.47
CA VAL A 131 -12.68 -10.05 18.14
C VAL A 131 -12.84 -11.00 19.31
N LEU A 132 -11.76 -11.38 19.99
CA LEU A 132 -11.79 -12.27 21.15
C LEU A 132 -12.56 -11.64 22.33
N VAL A 133 -12.31 -10.36 22.61
CA VAL A 133 -13.05 -9.62 23.65
C VAL A 133 -14.53 -9.54 23.30
N TRP A 134 -14.84 -9.26 22.03
CA TRP A 134 -16.22 -9.23 21.56
C TRP A 134 -16.93 -10.57 21.76
N PHE A 135 -16.32 -11.68 21.35
CA PHE A 135 -16.91 -13.01 21.56
C PHE A 135 -17.06 -13.37 23.04
N ALA A 136 -16.06 -13.06 23.86
CA ALA A 136 -16.16 -13.29 25.30
C ALA A 136 -17.33 -12.52 25.93
N LEU A 137 -17.52 -11.27 25.51
CA LEU A 137 -18.64 -10.44 25.98
C LEU A 137 -19.99 -10.93 25.44
N CYS A 138 -20.04 -11.41 24.18
CA CYS A 138 -21.26 -12.02 23.65
C CYS A 138 -21.68 -13.27 24.45
N LEU A 139 -20.75 -14.03 25.03
CA LEU A 139 -21.08 -15.18 25.87
C LEU A 139 -21.78 -14.81 27.20
N VAL A 140 -21.69 -13.54 27.61
CA VAL A 140 -22.43 -13.06 28.81
C VAL A 140 -23.94 -13.18 28.62
N PHE A 141 -24.45 -13.02 27.39
CA PHE A 141 -25.90 -13.10 27.12
C PHE A 141 -26.48 -14.51 27.39
N PRO A 142 -25.95 -15.60 26.80
CA PRO A 142 -26.45 -16.93 27.14
C PRO A 142 -26.22 -17.29 28.63
N ALA A 143 -25.11 -16.82 29.22
CA ALA A 143 -24.84 -17.02 30.63
C ALA A 143 -25.89 -16.35 31.54
N GLN A 144 -26.31 -15.12 31.20
CA GLN A 144 -27.38 -14.42 31.93
C GLN A 144 -28.73 -15.12 31.76
N ALA A 145 -29.06 -15.62 30.56
CA ALA A 145 -30.27 -16.39 30.34
C ALA A 145 -30.28 -17.67 31.18
N VAL A 146 -29.18 -18.42 31.21
CA VAL A 146 -29.01 -19.60 32.05
C VAL A 146 -29.11 -19.25 33.54
N PHE A 147 -28.50 -18.15 33.96
CA PHE A 147 -28.53 -17.68 35.33
C PHE A 147 -29.96 -17.25 35.77
N ALA A 148 -30.69 -16.53 34.91
CA ALA A 148 -32.07 -16.14 35.17
C ALA A 148 -33.00 -17.38 35.32
N ILE A 149 -32.77 -18.41 34.48
CA ILE A 149 -33.47 -19.70 34.57
C ILE A 149 -33.10 -20.40 35.86
N ALA A 150 -31.85 -20.36 36.29
CA ALA A 150 -31.37 -21.02 37.51
C ALA A 150 -31.90 -20.38 38.80
N ILE A 151 -32.19 -19.06 38.78
CA ILE A 151 -32.75 -18.32 39.93
C ILE A 151 -34.26 -18.49 40.02
N ASN A 152 -34.94 -18.68 38.89
CA ASN A 152 -36.39 -18.88 38.92
C ASN A 152 -36.71 -20.39 39.01
N PRO A 153 -37.09 -20.90 40.19
CA PRO A 153 -37.34 -22.32 40.39
C PRO A 153 -38.62 -22.82 39.70
N GLN A 154 -39.39 -21.94 39.09
CA GLN A 154 -40.60 -22.27 38.34
C GLN A 154 -40.28 -22.59 36.86
N VAL A 155 -39.08 -22.22 36.40
CA VAL A 155 -38.65 -22.49 35.01
C VAL A 155 -38.06 -23.89 34.91
N TYR A 156 -38.56 -24.69 33.99
CA TYR A 156 -38.06 -26.04 33.74
C TYR A 156 -37.96 -26.36 32.25
N PHE A 157 -37.12 -27.30 31.95
CA PHE A 157 -36.90 -27.75 30.55
C PHE A 157 -37.75 -28.98 30.24
N THR A 158 -38.44 -28.95 29.10
CA THR A 158 -39.22 -30.06 28.61
C THR A 158 -39.16 -30.15 27.07
N ASN A 159 -39.43 -31.33 26.55
CA ASN A 159 -39.65 -31.57 25.11
C ASN A 159 -41.13 -31.90 24.83
N ASP A 160 -41.99 -31.88 25.82
CA ASP A 160 -43.41 -32.12 25.66
C ASP A 160 -44.13 -30.91 25.08
N HIS A 161 -44.63 -31.03 23.87
CA HIS A 161 -45.28 -29.97 23.14
C HIS A 161 -46.60 -29.50 23.79
N LEU A 162 -47.27 -30.40 24.52
CA LEU A 162 -48.52 -30.03 25.22
C LEU A 162 -48.22 -29.15 26.42
N ILE A 163 -47.18 -29.50 27.17
CA ILE A 163 -46.71 -28.70 28.30
C ILE A 163 -46.18 -27.34 27.87
N LEU A 164 -45.38 -27.33 26.78
CA LEU A 164 -44.85 -26.09 26.19
C LEU A 164 -45.96 -25.13 25.69
N ALA A 165 -47.10 -25.67 25.30
CA ALA A 165 -48.24 -24.87 24.86
C ALA A 165 -49.09 -24.35 26.06
N ALA A 166 -49.07 -25.06 27.18
CA ALA A 166 -49.92 -24.80 28.33
C ALA A 166 -49.22 -24.03 29.47
N ASP A 167 -47.90 -24.20 29.63
CA ASP A 167 -47.14 -23.61 30.73
C ASP A 167 -46.03 -22.69 30.21
N GLY A 168 -46.16 -21.43 30.49
CA GLY A 168 -45.21 -20.40 30.08
C GLY A 168 -43.83 -20.46 30.78
N ASN A 169 -43.69 -21.28 31.84
CA ASN A 169 -42.41 -21.54 32.49
C ASN A 169 -41.63 -22.69 31.82
N ALA A 170 -42.29 -23.41 30.92
CA ALA A 170 -41.65 -24.50 30.21
C ALA A 170 -40.80 -24.00 29.04
N ILE A 171 -39.54 -24.41 29.00
CA ILE A 171 -38.59 -24.10 27.91
C ILE A 171 -38.32 -25.35 27.11
N ASN A 172 -38.36 -25.25 25.77
CA ASN A 172 -38.02 -26.34 24.90
C ASN A 172 -36.52 -26.64 24.97
N SER A 173 -36.14 -27.77 25.59
CA SER A 173 -34.75 -28.16 25.77
C SER A 173 -34.06 -28.47 24.44
N GLY A 174 -34.76 -29.02 23.46
CA GLY A 174 -34.23 -29.31 22.13
C GLY A 174 -33.88 -28.04 21.38
N MET A 175 -34.79 -27.06 21.38
CA MET A 175 -34.52 -25.74 20.77
C MET A 175 -33.37 -25.00 21.46
N PHE A 176 -33.30 -25.07 22.77
CA PHE A 176 -32.21 -24.44 23.53
C PHE A 176 -30.86 -25.02 23.17
N GLN A 177 -30.75 -26.38 23.17
CA GLN A 177 -29.53 -27.05 22.77
C GLN A 177 -29.13 -26.75 21.31
N GLN A 178 -30.09 -26.79 20.39
CA GLN A 178 -29.88 -26.47 18.97
C GLN A 178 -29.34 -25.05 18.78
N ASN A 179 -29.97 -24.08 19.46
CA ASN A 179 -29.55 -22.69 19.42
C ASN A 179 -28.12 -22.48 19.95
N LEU A 180 -27.76 -23.17 21.04
CA LEU A 180 -26.42 -23.13 21.61
C LEU A 180 -25.36 -23.68 20.63
N VAL A 181 -25.66 -24.82 20.00
CA VAL A 181 -24.77 -25.44 18.99
C VAL A 181 -24.59 -24.50 17.79
N ILE A 182 -25.68 -23.93 17.27
CA ILE A 182 -25.62 -22.97 16.17
C ILE A 182 -24.79 -21.75 16.55
N ALA A 183 -24.95 -21.21 17.76
CA ALA A 183 -24.17 -20.09 18.24
C ALA A 183 -22.67 -20.39 18.28
N ILE A 184 -22.27 -21.56 18.78
CA ILE A 184 -20.87 -21.98 18.83
C ILE A 184 -20.30 -22.15 17.42
N LEU A 185 -21.04 -22.81 16.52
CA LEU A 185 -20.61 -23.00 15.14
C LEU A 185 -20.46 -21.68 14.41
N LEU A 186 -21.39 -20.75 14.59
CA LEU A 186 -21.35 -19.41 14.00
C LEU A 186 -20.14 -18.62 14.51
N ALA A 187 -19.90 -18.62 15.83
CA ALA A 187 -18.74 -17.99 16.43
C ALA A 187 -17.41 -18.56 15.89
N ALA A 188 -17.31 -19.89 15.80
CA ALA A 188 -16.13 -20.56 15.25
C ALA A 188 -15.91 -20.20 13.77
N CYS A 189 -16.97 -20.17 12.98
CA CYS A 189 -16.91 -19.80 11.57
C CYS A 189 -16.43 -18.34 11.40
N LEU A 190 -16.98 -17.40 12.13
CA LEU A 190 -16.59 -15.99 12.09
C LEU A 190 -15.16 -15.75 12.59
N TYR A 191 -14.75 -16.49 13.61
CA TYR A 191 -13.37 -16.46 14.08
C TYR A 191 -12.40 -16.95 13.01
N SER A 192 -12.71 -18.09 12.37
CA SER A 192 -11.90 -18.62 11.26
C SER A 192 -11.84 -17.68 10.08
N LEU A 193 -12.97 -17.05 9.70
CA LEU A 193 -13.04 -16.04 8.65
C LEU A 193 -12.16 -14.82 8.99
N THR A 194 -12.16 -14.38 10.24
CA THR A 194 -11.33 -13.27 10.70
C THR A 194 -9.83 -13.60 10.59
N LEU A 195 -9.45 -14.82 10.99
CA LEU A 195 -8.07 -15.30 10.85
C LEU A 195 -7.64 -15.35 9.39
N PHE A 196 -8.48 -15.90 8.51
CA PHE A 196 -8.24 -15.99 7.08
C PHE A 196 -8.09 -14.59 6.45
N TYR A 197 -8.99 -13.68 6.79
CA TYR A 197 -8.95 -12.30 6.31
C TYR A 197 -7.65 -11.58 6.73
N ARG A 198 -7.23 -11.76 7.99
CA ARG A 198 -5.95 -11.21 8.48
C ARG A 198 -4.74 -11.79 7.77
N TRP A 199 -4.76 -13.10 7.52
CA TRP A 199 -3.70 -13.76 6.77
C TRP A 199 -3.63 -13.21 5.33
N ALA A 200 -4.76 -13.10 4.65
CA ALA A 200 -4.84 -12.55 3.30
C ALA A 200 -4.35 -11.10 3.22
N LEU A 201 -4.75 -10.23 4.17
CA LEU A 201 -4.26 -8.86 4.25
C LEU A 201 -2.74 -8.79 4.48
N LYS A 202 -2.21 -9.63 5.37
CA LYS A 202 -0.78 -9.66 5.64
C LYS A 202 0.01 -10.11 4.40
N SER A 203 -0.46 -11.15 3.74
CA SER A 203 0.12 -11.64 2.48
C SER A 203 0.13 -10.57 1.38
N SER A 204 -0.98 -9.83 1.22
CA SER A 204 -1.06 -8.76 0.24
C SER A 204 -0.07 -7.62 0.53
N VAL A 205 0.08 -7.22 1.80
CA VAL A 205 1.04 -6.17 2.21
C VAL A 205 2.48 -6.64 2.02
N GLU A 206 2.78 -7.90 2.30
CA GLU A 206 4.11 -8.48 2.08
C GLU A 206 4.43 -8.56 0.58
N LEU A 207 3.45 -8.93 -0.24
CA LEU A 207 3.58 -8.95 -1.70
C LEU A 207 3.83 -7.54 -2.27
N GLU A 208 3.07 -6.53 -1.81
CA GLU A 208 3.29 -5.14 -2.22
C GLU A 208 4.68 -4.63 -1.85
N LYS A 209 5.15 -4.91 -0.63
CA LYS A 209 6.51 -4.55 -0.22
C LYS A 209 7.58 -5.27 -1.03
N SER A 210 7.36 -6.54 -1.35
CA SER A 210 8.25 -7.30 -2.21
C SER A 210 8.32 -6.68 -3.60
N LYS A 211 7.17 -6.32 -4.20
CA LYS A 211 7.10 -5.62 -5.48
C LYS A 211 7.84 -4.27 -5.44
N GLU A 212 7.62 -3.45 -4.40
CA GLU A 212 8.30 -2.16 -4.24
C GLU A 212 9.83 -2.32 -4.12
N ASN A 213 10.29 -3.36 -3.44
CA ASN A 213 11.71 -3.66 -3.36
C ASN A 213 12.27 -4.08 -4.73
N TYR A 214 11.58 -4.94 -5.49
CA TYR A 214 12.01 -5.33 -6.84
C TYR A 214 12.04 -4.14 -7.79
N ARG A 215 11.08 -3.20 -7.69
CA ARG A 215 11.06 -1.97 -8.51
C ARG A 215 12.33 -1.12 -8.39
N ARG A 216 13.05 -1.20 -7.28
CA ARG A 216 14.34 -0.49 -7.11
C ARG A 216 15.48 -1.05 -7.95
N TYR A 217 15.35 -2.29 -8.41
CA TYR A 217 16.36 -2.94 -9.26
C TYR A 217 16.08 -2.77 -10.75
N PHE A 218 14.90 -2.25 -11.11
CA PHE A 218 14.52 -1.95 -12.48
C PHE A 218 14.17 -0.47 -12.63
N SER A 219 14.45 0.09 -13.81
CA SER A 219 13.93 1.43 -14.08
C SER A 219 12.39 1.42 -14.08
N PRO A 220 11.73 2.52 -13.69
CA PRO A 220 10.26 2.58 -13.59
C PRO A 220 9.56 2.12 -14.87
N ALA A 221 10.08 2.52 -16.05
CA ALA A 221 9.50 2.16 -17.33
C ALA A 221 9.52 0.64 -17.60
N ILE A 222 10.57 -0.07 -17.18
CA ILE A 222 10.65 -1.53 -17.28
C ILE A 222 9.72 -2.20 -16.28
N GLY A 223 9.64 -1.66 -15.05
CA GLY A 223 8.74 -2.16 -14.02
C GLY A 223 7.27 -2.10 -14.46
N ASP A 224 6.86 -1.01 -15.08
CA ASP A 224 5.49 -0.82 -15.58
C ASP A 224 5.17 -1.77 -16.75
N GLU A 225 6.10 -2.04 -17.64
CA GLU A 225 5.93 -3.01 -18.74
C GLU A 225 5.79 -4.45 -18.22
N ILE A 226 6.54 -4.80 -17.18
CA ILE A 226 6.44 -6.12 -16.53
C ILE A 226 5.06 -6.27 -15.84
N GLU A 227 4.59 -5.23 -15.15
CA GLU A 227 3.28 -5.26 -14.47
C GLU A 227 2.11 -5.32 -15.45
N ASN A 228 2.21 -4.64 -16.58
CA ASN A 228 1.18 -4.66 -17.62
C ASN A 228 1.19 -5.97 -18.44
N GLY A 229 2.21 -6.82 -18.27
CA GLY A 229 2.37 -8.07 -19.02
C GLY A 229 2.87 -7.86 -20.45
N ASP A 230 3.28 -6.63 -20.81
CA ASP A 230 3.80 -6.30 -22.13
C ASP A 230 5.25 -6.78 -22.29
N LEU A 231 5.98 -6.90 -21.18
CA LEU A 231 7.32 -7.47 -21.12
C LEU A 231 7.27 -8.78 -20.35
N VAL A 232 7.15 -9.90 -21.05
CA VAL A 232 7.16 -11.23 -20.44
C VAL A 232 8.61 -11.65 -20.22
N ILE A 233 9.00 -11.78 -18.95
CA ILE A 233 10.32 -12.29 -18.57
C ILE A 233 10.46 -13.73 -19.11
N GLY A 234 11.44 -13.96 -19.99
CA GLY A 234 11.75 -15.31 -20.51
C GLY A 234 11.20 -15.63 -21.92
N GLN A 235 10.48 -14.72 -22.58
CA GLN A 235 10.15 -14.89 -24.00
C GLN A 235 11.16 -14.18 -24.87
N ASP A 236 11.49 -14.80 -26.03
CA ASP A 236 12.37 -14.23 -27.08
C ASP A 236 11.73 -13.01 -27.73
N GLY A 237 11.76 -11.88 -27.02
CA GLY A 237 11.21 -10.59 -27.43
C GLY A 237 12.29 -9.58 -27.82
N SER A 238 13.46 -10.02 -28.30
CA SER A 238 14.50 -9.09 -28.78
C SER A 238 14.05 -8.42 -30.09
N ARG A 239 14.23 -7.11 -30.15
CA ARG A 239 13.91 -6.32 -31.36
C ARG A 239 15.04 -5.39 -31.70
N VAL A 240 15.20 -5.12 -33.01
CA VAL A 240 16.12 -4.09 -33.51
C VAL A 240 15.33 -2.76 -33.54
N THR A 241 15.87 -1.76 -32.88
CA THR A 241 15.26 -0.42 -32.83
C THR A 241 16.34 0.65 -32.76
N ASP A 242 16.00 1.87 -33.16
CA ASP A 242 16.88 3.01 -33.01
C ASP A 242 16.78 3.53 -31.58
N VAL A 243 17.92 3.77 -30.93
CA VAL A 243 18.02 4.15 -29.50
C VAL A 243 19.04 5.28 -29.38
N ALA A 244 18.74 6.28 -28.55
CA ALA A 244 19.78 7.20 -28.10
C ALA A 244 20.42 6.62 -26.84
N VAL A 245 21.73 6.41 -26.89
CA VAL A 245 22.52 5.89 -25.77
C VAL A 245 23.36 7.01 -25.19
N LEU A 246 23.27 7.19 -23.88
CA LEU A 246 24.01 8.18 -23.10
C LEU A 246 24.94 7.46 -22.11
N PHE A 247 26.19 7.90 -22.10
CA PHE A 247 27.17 7.57 -21.07
C PHE A 247 27.58 8.82 -20.32
N THR A 248 27.69 8.72 -19.00
CA THR A 248 28.37 9.74 -18.18
C THR A 248 29.34 9.06 -17.23
N ASP A 249 30.48 9.71 -16.93
CA ASP A 249 31.61 9.16 -16.19
C ASP A 249 32.32 10.26 -15.39
N ILE A 250 32.76 9.99 -14.15
CA ILE A 250 33.46 10.96 -13.31
C ILE A 250 34.93 11.14 -13.77
N VAL A 251 35.36 12.37 -13.88
CA VAL A 251 36.73 12.66 -14.29
C VAL A 251 37.71 12.29 -13.16
N GLY A 252 38.62 11.36 -13.47
CA GLY A 252 39.69 11.00 -12.54
C GLY A 252 39.26 10.21 -11.31
N PHE A 253 38.10 9.55 -11.36
CA PHE A 253 37.52 8.80 -10.24
C PHE A 253 38.51 7.79 -9.63
N THR A 254 39.25 7.04 -10.43
CA THR A 254 40.24 6.06 -9.94
C THR A 254 41.25 6.71 -8.99
N LYS A 255 41.79 7.88 -9.34
CA LYS A 255 42.74 8.59 -8.47
C LYS A 255 42.08 9.21 -7.25
N LEU A 256 40.82 9.59 -7.37
CA LEU A 256 40.02 10.13 -6.27
C LEU A 256 39.71 9.04 -5.25
N SER A 257 39.23 7.90 -5.70
CA SER A 257 38.85 6.77 -4.85
C SER A 257 40.04 6.11 -4.12
N GLU A 258 41.24 6.13 -4.70
CA GLU A 258 42.46 5.65 -4.06
C GLU A 258 42.83 6.43 -2.77
N ARG A 259 42.31 7.66 -2.61
CA ARG A 259 42.64 8.56 -1.52
C ARG A 259 41.50 8.72 -0.49
N MET A 260 40.36 8.08 -0.74
CA MET A 260 39.15 8.17 0.07
C MET A 260 38.95 6.88 0.87
N ASP A 261 38.30 6.98 2.01
CA ASP A 261 37.80 5.80 2.69
C ASP A 261 36.71 5.11 1.85
N PRO A 262 36.63 3.76 1.86
CA PRO A 262 35.63 3.03 1.07
C PRO A 262 34.19 3.48 1.29
N GLN A 263 33.84 3.91 2.52
CA GLN A 263 32.51 4.43 2.80
C GLN A 263 32.25 5.76 2.10
N ASP A 264 33.22 6.68 2.14
CA ASP A 264 33.12 7.99 1.48
C ASP A 264 33.00 7.83 -0.05
N VAL A 265 33.67 6.81 -0.62
CA VAL A 265 33.53 6.47 -2.05
C VAL A 265 32.11 6.02 -2.36
N LEU A 266 31.51 5.18 -1.51
CA LEU A 266 30.12 4.73 -1.70
C LEU A 266 29.13 5.90 -1.57
N ASP A 267 29.34 6.77 -0.62
CA ASP A 267 28.48 7.93 -0.39
C ASP A 267 28.56 8.91 -1.57
N LEU A 268 29.78 9.21 -2.04
CA LEU A 268 30.02 10.03 -3.25
C LEU A 268 29.32 9.45 -4.48
N LEU A 269 29.49 8.13 -4.72
CA LEU A 269 28.85 7.47 -5.84
C LEU A 269 27.32 7.49 -5.73
N SER A 270 26.79 7.26 -4.54
CA SER A 270 25.35 7.26 -4.29
C SER A 270 24.73 8.63 -4.57
N GLU A 271 25.37 9.71 -4.12
CA GLU A 271 24.92 11.07 -4.38
C GLU A 271 24.98 11.40 -5.87
N TYR A 272 26.14 11.15 -6.52
CA TYR A 272 26.31 11.39 -7.96
C TYR A 272 25.30 10.60 -8.78
N GLN A 273 25.18 9.29 -8.53
CA GLN A 273 24.23 8.43 -9.25
C GLN A 273 22.80 8.88 -9.05
N THR A 274 22.42 9.34 -7.85
CA THR A 274 21.08 9.87 -7.58
C THR A 274 20.77 11.08 -8.47
N LEU A 275 21.71 12.02 -8.61
CA LEU A 275 21.54 13.19 -9.46
C LEU A 275 21.39 12.79 -10.95
N MET A 276 22.21 11.85 -11.41
CA MET A 276 22.19 11.38 -12.80
C MET A 276 20.92 10.61 -13.12
N VAL A 277 20.50 9.70 -12.24
CA VAL A 277 19.27 8.90 -12.39
C VAL A 277 18.04 9.80 -12.41
N ASP A 278 17.99 10.81 -11.55
CA ASP A 278 16.90 11.77 -11.52
C ASP A 278 16.78 12.55 -12.84
N ALA A 279 17.90 12.99 -13.41
CA ALA A 279 17.92 13.63 -14.73
C ALA A 279 17.44 12.69 -15.85
N ILE A 280 17.86 11.42 -15.81
CA ILE A 280 17.46 10.39 -16.79
C ILE A 280 15.94 10.19 -16.76
N PHE A 281 15.35 10.00 -15.56
CA PHE A 281 13.92 9.76 -15.43
C PHE A 281 13.07 10.98 -15.79
N GLN A 282 13.52 12.19 -15.48
CA GLN A 282 12.83 13.42 -15.87
C GLN A 282 12.69 13.56 -17.40
N HIS A 283 13.66 13.02 -18.16
CA HIS A 283 13.64 13.03 -19.62
C HIS A 283 13.20 11.70 -20.23
N LYS A 284 12.46 10.87 -19.47
CA LYS A 284 11.88 9.60 -19.94
C LYS A 284 12.95 8.58 -20.43
N GLY A 285 14.15 8.69 -19.90
CA GLY A 285 15.22 7.72 -20.13
C GLY A 285 15.10 6.52 -19.20
N THR A 286 15.76 5.45 -19.57
CA THR A 286 15.92 4.22 -18.83
C THR A 286 17.38 4.06 -18.40
N VAL A 287 17.63 3.87 -17.11
CA VAL A 287 18.97 3.47 -16.65
C VAL A 287 19.19 2.02 -17.03
N ASP A 288 20.23 1.77 -17.82
CA ASP A 288 20.61 0.41 -18.21
C ASP A 288 21.41 -0.26 -17.07
N LYS A 289 22.55 0.32 -16.75
CA LYS A 289 23.43 -0.16 -15.67
C LYS A 289 24.43 0.89 -15.20
N PHE A 290 24.98 0.62 -14.02
CA PHE A 290 26.14 1.32 -13.50
C PHE A 290 27.41 0.51 -13.80
N ILE A 291 28.47 1.18 -14.28
CA ILE A 291 29.75 0.56 -14.62
C ILE A 291 30.83 1.29 -13.82
N GLY A 292 31.02 0.88 -12.56
CA GLY A 292 31.86 1.65 -11.63
C GLY A 292 31.22 3.01 -11.32
N ASP A 293 31.89 4.08 -11.66
CA ASP A 293 31.42 5.46 -11.57
C ASP A 293 30.61 5.93 -12.79
N ALA A 294 30.66 5.16 -13.89
CA ALA A 294 29.91 5.47 -15.09
C ALA A 294 28.43 5.06 -14.99
N VAL A 295 27.56 5.87 -15.58
CA VAL A 295 26.13 5.57 -15.74
C VAL A 295 25.83 5.40 -17.22
N MET A 296 25.25 4.27 -17.60
CA MET A 296 24.71 4.03 -18.92
C MET A 296 23.19 4.20 -18.89
N ALA A 297 22.70 5.06 -19.76
CA ALA A 297 21.27 5.25 -19.95
C ALA A 297 20.90 5.15 -21.43
N ASN A 298 19.65 4.82 -21.68
CA ASN A 298 19.12 4.75 -23.04
C ASN A 298 17.75 5.45 -23.12
N PHE A 299 17.41 5.96 -24.31
CA PHE A 299 16.16 6.65 -24.62
C PHE A 299 15.56 6.00 -25.86
N GLY A 300 14.29 5.63 -25.78
CA GLY A 300 13.61 4.84 -26.81
C GLY A 300 13.34 3.39 -26.40
N THR A 301 13.65 3.04 -25.13
CA THR A 301 13.36 1.73 -24.55
C THR A 301 12.68 1.86 -23.19
N PRO A 302 11.80 0.94 -22.76
CA PRO A 302 11.23 -0.15 -23.56
C PRO A 302 10.36 0.33 -24.73
N ARG A 303 9.90 1.58 -24.72
CA ARG A 303 9.11 2.22 -25.79
C ARG A 303 9.72 3.54 -26.21
N SER A 304 9.70 3.82 -27.53
CA SER A 304 10.09 5.12 -28.05
C SER A 304 9.01 6.17 -27.76
N HIS A 305 9.44 7.37 -27.45
CA HIS A 305 8.59 8.55 -27.28
C HIS A 305 8.59 9.46 -28.54
N GLY A 306 9.27 9.06 -29.61
CA GLY A 306 9.35 9.79 -30.88
C GLY A 306 10.41 10.89 -30.93
N ASN A 307 10.91 11.35 -29.80
CA ASN A 307 11.93 12.40 -29.64
C ASN A 307 13.11 11.94 -28.76
N ASP A 308 13.50 10.68 -28.87
CA ASP A 308 14.45 10.03 -27.97
C ASP A 308 15.84 10.67 -27.99
N ALA A 309 16.31 11.11 -29.15
CA ALA A 309 17.58 11.85 -29.28
C ALA A 309 17.54 13.21 -28.58
N GLN A 310 16.42 13.94 -28.70
CA GLN A 310 16.22 15.22 -28.00
C GLN A 310 16.17 14.99 -26.50
N ASN A 311 15.42 13.99 -26.02
CA ASN A 311 15.32 13.65 -24.62
C ASN A 311 16.70 13.30 -24.02
N ALA A 312 17.52 12.55 -24.74
CA ALA A 312 18.88 12.22 -24.33
C ALA A 312 19.75 13.46 -24.21
N PHE A 313 19.63 14.36 -25.18
CA PHE A 313 20.38 15.62 -25.20
C PHE A 313 19.96 16.52 -24.01
N ASP A 314 18.68 16.76 -23.84
CA ASP A 314 18.14 17.59 -22.75
C ASP A 314 18.51 17.01 -21.37
N CYS A 315 18.53 15.67 -21.25
CA CYS A 315 19.03 14.99 -20.07
C CYS A 315 20.50 15.32 -19.80
N GLY A 316 21.36 15.29 -20.81
CA GLY A 316 22.78 15.67 -20.68
C GLY A 316 22.97 17.13 -20.23
N VAL A 317 22.15 18.04 -20.75
CA VAL A 317 22.14 19.44 -20.31
C VAL A 317 21.74 19.54 -18.84
N LEU A 318 20.66 18.86 -18.43
CA LEU A 318 20.20 18.85 -17.04
C LEU A 318 21.24 18.20 -16.10
N MET A 319 21.95 17.16 -16.54
CA MET A 319 23.02 16.54 -15.75
C MET A 319 24.14 17.54 -15.42
N ASN A 320 24.58 18.32 -16.42
CA ASN A 320 25.59 19.37 -16.18
C ASN A 320 25.07 20.42 -15.19
N HIS A 321 23.82 20.84 -15.32
CA HIS A 321 23.21 21.82 -14.40
C HIS A 321 23.14 21.29 -12.97
N LYS A 322 22.64 20.08 -12.78
CA LYS A 322 22.56 19.44 -11.44
C LYS A 322 23.93 19.24 -10.81
N LEU A 323 24.93 18.86 -11.60
CA LEU A 323 26.30 18.73 -11.12
C LEU A 323 26.87 20.07 -10.67
N ALA A 324 26.63 21.15 -11.42
CA ALA A 324 27.08 22.48 -11.05
C ALA A 324 26.42 22.99 -9.74
N GLU A 325 25.14 22.71 -9.54
CA GLU A 325 24.45 23.02 -8.29
C GLU A 325 25.01 22.21 -7.11
N TRP A 326 25.21 20.93 -7.30
CA TRP A 326 25.79 20.06 -6.28
C TRP A 326 27.22 20.46 -5.92
N ASN A 327 28.04 20.87 -6.89
CA ASN A 327 29.37 21.36 -6.65
C ASN A 327 29.40 22.63 -5.80
N LYS A 328 28.40 23.52 -5.90
CA LYS A 328 28.31 24.68 -4.99
C LYS A 328 28.19 24.24 -3.55
N VAL A 329 27.31 23.26 -3.28
CA VAL A 329 27.13 22.72 -1.92
C VAL A 329 28.43 22.04 -1.44
N ARG A 330 29.09 21.24 -2.29
CA ARG A 330 30.34 20.59 -1.96
C ARG A 330 31.45 21.59 -1.57
N VAL A 331 31.57 22.66 -2.32
CA VAL A 331 32.54 23.73 -2.02
C VAL A 331 32.23 24.42 -0.69
N GLU A 332 30.97 24.69 -0.40
CA GLU A 332 30.53 25.25 0.88
C GLU A 332 30.88 24.29 2.06
N GLU A 333 30.83 23.01 1.85
CA GLU A 333 31.23 21.95 2.81
C GLU A 333 32.75 21.72 2.85
N GLY A 334 33.54 22.43 2.04
CA GLY A 334 34.98 22.28 1.97
C GLY A 334 35.47 21.05 1.18
N LEU A 335 34.58 20.45 0.38
CA LEU A 335 34.90 19.33 -0.51
C LEU A 335 35.31 19.80 -1.89
N SER A 336 36.08 18.96 -2.62
CA SER A 336 36.49 19.25 -4.00
C SER A 336 35.33 19.13 -4.96
N GLU A 337 35.33 19.99 -5.97
CA GLU A 337 34.39 19.87 -7.10
C GLU A 337 34.59 18.56 -7.86
N ILE A 338 33.47 17.99 -8.30
CA ILE A 338 33.42 16.81 -9.18
C ILE A 338 33.18 17.29 -10.59
N GLN A 339 33.91 16.71 -11.52
CA GLN A 339 33.68 16.89 -12.96
C GLN A 339 33.25 15.58 -13.57
N HIS A 340 32.41 15.64 -14.59
CA HIS A 340 32.02 14.46 -15.35
C HIS A 340 32.15 14.70 -16.86
N ARG A 341 32.06 13.64 -17.64
CA ARG A 341 31.97 13.66 -19.09
C ARG A 341 30.67 13.03 -19.54
N ILE A 342 30.12 13.52 -20.62
CA ILE A 342 28.89 13.00 -21.22
C ILE A 342 29.13 12.71 -22.68
N GLY A 343 28.72 11.51 -23.10
CA GLY A 343 28.78 11.10 -24.52
C GLY A 343 27.41 10.55 -24.95
N ILE A 344 26.86 11.05 -26.07
CA ILE A 344 25.58 10.58 -26.58
C ILE A 344 25.74 10.16 -28.06
N HIS A 345 25.17 9.01 -28.39
CA HIS A 345 25.03 8.54 -29.76
C HIS A 345 23.64 7.99 -30.04
N TYR A 346 23.16 8.19 -31.26
CA TYR A 346 21.89 7.64 -31.73
C TYR A 346 22.14 6.62 -32.84
N GLY A 347 21.60 5.41 -32.65
CA GLY A 347 21.80 4.35 -33.64
C GLY A 347 21.02 3.08 -33.33
N LYS A 348 21.15 2.09 -34.22
CA LYS A 348 20.46 0.81 -34.12
C LYS A 348 21.04 -0.06 -33.01
N CYS A 349 20.15 -0.56 -32.15
CA CYS A 349 20.47 -1.53 -31.11
C CYS A 349 19.51 -2.70 -31.15
N VAL A 350 19.96 -3.84 -30.63
CA VAL A 350 19.10 -4.94 -30.23
C VAL A 350 18.68 -4.70 -28.79
N VAL A 351 17.37 -4.71 -28.53
CA VAL A 351 16.79 -4.46 -27.21
C VAL A 351 15.95 -5.68 -26.83
N GLY A 352 16.13 -6.19 -25.63
CA GLY A 352 15.36 -7.32 -25.14
C GLY A 352 15.97 -8.01 -23.94
N ASN A 353 15.33 -9.10 -23.53
CA ASN A 353 15.82 -9.95 -22.44
C ASN A 353 17.02 -10.78 -22.91
N MET A 354 18.10 -10.73 -22.16
CA MET A 354 19.32 -11.48 -22.43
C MET A 354 19.79 -12.19 -21.17
N GLY A 355 20.34 -13.38 -21.34
CA GLY A 355 20.91 -14.15 -20.24
C GLY A 355 20.58 -15.63 -20.31
N SER A 356 20.51 -16.28 -19.16
CA SER A 356 20.16 -17.69 -18.99
C SER A 356 18.82 -17.81 -18.26
N GLU A 357 18.29 -19.04 -18.17
CA GLU A 357 17.10 -19.34 -17.36
C GLU A 357 17.25 -18.90 -15.89
N GLN A 358 18.48 -18.86 -15.38
CA GLN A 358 18.76 -18.49 -13.98
C GLN A 358 19.02 -16.99 -13.78
N ARG A 359 19.36 -16.26 -14.84
CA ARG A 359 19.63 -14.81 -14.77
C ARG A 359 19.32 -14.14 -16.09
N LEU A 360 18.29 -13.33 -16.09
CA LEU A 360 17.87 -12.48 -17.19
C LEU A 360 18.16 -11.01 -16.87
N GLU A 361 18.56 -10.28 -17.89
CA GLU A 361 18.77 -8.84 -17.85
C GLU A 361 18.09 -8.23 -19.08
N PHE A 362 17.32 -7.16 -18.89
CA PHE A 362 16.85 -6.37 -20.02
C PHE A 362 18.02 -5.50 -20.49
N ALA A 363 18.48 -5.72 -21.68
CA ALA A 363 19.71 -5.13 -22.19
C ALA A 363 19.52 -4.45 -23.52
N VAL A 364 20.33 -3.41 -23.74
CA VAL A 364 20.51 -2.71 -25.01
C VAL A 364 21.90 -3.04 -25.56
N ILE A 365 21.97 -3.70 -26.70
CA ILE A 365 23.21 -4.16 -27.29
C ILE A 365 23.33 -3.71 -28.75
N GLY A 366 24.50 -3.23 -29.12
CA GLY A 366 24.80 -2.82 -30.46
C GLY A 366 26.07 -1.99 -30.57
N ASP A 367 26.50 -1.73 -31.79
CA ASP A 367 27.63 -0.83 -32.05
C ASP A 367 27.40 0.57 -31.47
N ALA A 368 26.12 1.03 -31.46
CA ALA A 368 25.75 2.33 -30.92
C ALA A 368 26.11 2.47 -29.44
N VAL A 369 25.99 1.42 -28.62
CA VAL A 369 26.42 1.43 -27.22
C VAL A 369 27.91 1.67 -27.08
N ASN A 370 28.72 0.94 -27.87
CA ASN A 370 30.18 1.10 -27.89
C ASN A 370 30.60 2.49 -28.37
N VAL A 371 29.89 3.02 -29.37
CA VAL A 371 30.13 4.36 -29.88
C VAL A 371 29.85 5.43 -28.83
N ALA A 372 28.71 5.38 -28.15
CA ALA A 372 28.36 6.33 -27.08
C ALA A 372 29.40 6.34 -25.94
N SER A 373 29.83 5.16 -25.48
CA SER A 373 30.90 5.03 -24.48
C SER A 373 32.19 5.67 -24.92
N ARG A 374 32.60 5.44 -26.20
CA ARG A 374 33.83 6.01 -26.78
C ARG A 374 33.74 7.52 -27.01
N ILE A 375 32.54 8.06 -27.27
CA ILE A 375 32.31 9.50 -27.37
C ILE A 375 32.49 10.13 -25.97
N CYS A 376 31.95 9.52 -24.91
CA CYS A 376 32.19 9.95 -23.55
C CYS A 376 33.71 10.00 -23.22
N ASP A 377 34.41 8.92 -23.51
CA ASP A 377 35.88 8.85 -23.36
C ASP A 377 36.63 9.91 -24.17
N ALA A 378 36.13 10.25 -25.36
CA ALA A 378 36.80 11.20 -26.25
C ALA A 378 36.74 12.65 -25.72
N CYS A 379 35.85 12.99 -24.80
CA CYS A 379 35.77 14.31 -24.16
C CYS A 379 37.11 14.76 -23.58
N LYS A 380 37.97 13.83 -23.13
CA LYS A 380 39.33 14.12 -22.63
C LYS A 380 40.25 14.78 -23.66
N ASN A 381 39.96 14.63 -24.96
CA ASN A 381 40.76 15.16 -26.05
C ASN A 381 40.23 16.51 -26.59
N PHE A 382 39.14 17.00 -26.01
CA PHE A 382 38.45 18.22 -26.43
C PHE A 382 38.24 19.14 -25.21
N ASP A 383 38.10 20.43 -25.50
CA ASP A 383 37.80 21.44 -24.47
C ASP A 383 36.30 21.47 -24.22
N THR A 384 35.74 20.31 -23.85
CA THR A 384 34.34 20.16 -23.45
C THR A 384 34.16 18.87 -22.64
N ASN A 385 33.18 18.88 -21.75
CA ASN A 385 32.75 17.70 -21.00
C ASN A 385 31.55 17.01 -21.65
N PHE A 386 31.01 17.55 -22.76
CA PHE A 386 29.82 17.03 -23.41
C PHE A 386 29.97 16.94 -24.90
N LEU A 387 29.99 15.71 -25.43
CA LEU A 387 30.08 15.39 -26.85
C LEU A 387 28.87 14.61 -27.31
N VAL A 388 28.37 14.92 -28.49
CA VAL A 388 27.31 14.15 -29.15
C VAL A 388 27.75 13.76 -30.57
N SER A 389 27.23 12.66 -31.09
CA SER A 389 27.42 12.33 -32.51
C SER A 389 26.60 13.25 -33.42
N ALA A 390 27.03 13.42 -34.69
CA ALA A 390 26.26 14.13 -35.70
C ALA A 390 24.83 13.54 -35.85
N ASP A 391 24.67 12.23 -35.64
CA ASP A 391 23.38 11.57 -35.68
C ASP A 391 22.42 12.12 -34.61
N VAL A 392 22.93 12.49 -33.44
CA VAL A 392 22.16 13.18 -32.37
C VAL A 392 21.95 14.64 -32.74
N ALA A 393 23.03 15.36 -33.12
CA ALA A 393 22.98 16.78 -33.42
C ALA A 393 21.93 17.13 -34.50
N ASN A 394 21.83 16.28 -35.54
CA ASN A 394 20.84 16.45 -36.61
C ASN A 394 19.38 16.19 -36.19
N ARG A 395 19.13 15.71 -34.96
CA ARG A 395 17.80 15.38 -34.43
C ARG A 395 17.35 16.28 -33.29
N ILE A 396 18.22 17.17 -32.82
CA ILE A 396 17.88 18.16 -31.79
C ILE A 396 17.37 19.44 -32.44
N THR A 397 16.39 20.05 -31.79
CA THR A 397 15.68 21.24 -32.32
C THR A 397 16.08 22.55 -31.62
N HIS A 398 16.97 22.47 -30.63
CA HIS A 398 17.37 23.64 -29.80
C HIS A 398 18.65 24.27 -30.33
N ASP A 399 18.72 25.60 -30.30
CA ASP A 399 19.92 26.37 -30.62
C ASP A 399 20.84 26.40 -29.38
N VAL A 400 21.73 25.42 -29.31
CA VAL A 400 22.68 25.26 -28.20
C VAL A 400 24.06 25.66 -28.68
N PRO A 401 24.87 26.42 -27.91
CA PRO A 401 26.23 26.74 -28.25
C PRO A 401 27.01 25.45 -28.52
N SER A 402 27.45 25.27 -29.77
CA SER A 402 28.08 24.04 -30.24
C SER A 402 29.19 24.35 -31.23
N GLU A 403 30.11 23.39 -31.39
CA GLU A 403 31.20 23.45 -32.36
C GLU A 403 31.40 22.06 -32.97
N ASP A 404 31.46 22.02 -34.30
CA ASP A 404 31.68 20.78 -35.03
C ASP A 404 33.10 20.25 -34.82
N ALA A 405 33.22 18.95 -34.61
CA ALA A 405 34.48 18.19 -34.57
C ALA A 405 34.43 17.04 -35.57
N PRO A 406 34.68 17.33 -36.87
CA PRO A 406 34.55 16.32 -37.89
C PRO A 406 35.71 15.32 -37.89
N ASN A 407 35.47 14.14 -38.43
CA ASN A 407 36.48 13.12 -38.67
C ASN A 407 37.23 12.61 -37.43
N VAL A 408 36.59 12.54 -36.30
CA VAL A 408 37.18 12.05 -35.03
C VAL A 408 37.39 10.53 -35.12
N ARG A 409 38.60 10.08 -34.79
CA ARG A 409 38.87 8.65 -34.58
C ARG A 409 38.54 8.27 -33.15
N VAL A 410 37.59 7.38 -32.98
CA VAL A 410 37.31 6.79 -31.66
C VAL A 410 37.98 5.42 -31.56
N ARG A 411 38.52 5.10 -30.38
CA ARG A 411 39.30 3.88 -30.13
C ARG A 411 38.54 2.63 -30.57
N GLY A 412 39.14 1.76 -31.39
CA GLY A 412 38.60 0.45 -31.77
C GLY A 412 37.47 0.49 -32.82
N ARG A 413 37.30 1.58 -33.55
CA ARG A 413 36.48 1.66 -34.76
C ARG A 413 37.39 1.98 -35.97
N GLU A 414 37.17 1.30 -37.10
CA GLU A 414 37.94 1.56 -38.35
C GLU A 414 37.49 2.86 -39.01
N GLY A 415 36.24 3.29 -38.80
CA GLY A 415 35.69 4.52 -39.36
C GLY A 415 35.85 5.74 -38.44
N LYS A 416 35.86 6.94 -39.06
CA LYS A 416 35.79 8.22 -38.38
C LYS A 416 34.33 8.56 -38.09
N ILE A 417 34.08 9.33 -37.05
CA ILE A 417 32.77 9.81 -36.65
C ILE A 417 32.79 11.33 -36.56
N ASP A 418 31.75 11.96 -37.07
CA ASP A 418 31.57 13.39 -36.89
C ASP A 418 30.90 13.62 -35.54
N LEU A 419 31.53 14.44 -34.71
CA LEU A 419 31.08 14.79 -33.35
C LEU A 419 30.76 16.27 -33.31
N VAL A 420 29.96 16.64 -32.32
CA VAL A 420 29.62 18.03 -31.98
C VAL A 420 29.93 18.24 -30.51
N LYS A 421 30.71 19.26 -30.21
CA LYS A 421 31.02 19.73 -28.87
C LYS A 421 29.86 20.58 -28.38
N ILE A 422 29.40 20.35 -27.17
CA ILE A 422 28.31 21.09 -26.56
C ILE A 422 28.86 21.89 -25.38
N TYR A 423 28.52 23.19 -25.32
CA TYR A 423 29.00 24.10 -24.29
C TYR A 423 27.84 24.53 -23.39
N THR A 424 27.47 23.72 -22.38
CA THR A 424 26.36 23.98 -21.49
C THR A 424 26.60 25.19 -20.58
N GLU A 425 27.86 25.52 -20.28
CA GLU A 425 28.22 26.71 -19.47
C GLU A 425 27.87 28.03 -20.19
N ARG A 426 27.67 28.01 -21.50
CA ARG A 426 27.31 29.16 -22.34
C ARG A 426 25.80 29.31 -22.53
N LEU A 427 25.00 28.36 -22.04
CA LEU A 427 23.55 28.49 -21.96
C LEU A 427 23.26 29.52 -20.88
N ARG A 428 22.98 30.76 -21.28
CA ARG A 428 22.53 31.81 -20.37
C ARG A 428 21.19 31.36 -19.77
N THR A 429 21.15 31.21 -18.44
CA THR A 429 19.95 31.05 -17.63
C THR A 429 18.96 32.19 -17.89
#